data_2b13a8b4dccb97f4c774f3d001f377b8
#
_entry.id   2b13a8b4dccb97f4c774f3d001f377b8
#
_cell.length_a   1.000
_cell.length_b   1.000
_cell.length_c   1.000
_cell.angle_alpha   90.00
_cell.angle_beta   90.00
_cell.angle_gamma   90.00
#
_symmetry.space_group_name_H-M   'P 1'
#
loop_
_entity.id
_entity.type
_entity.pdbx_description
1 polymer ?
#
loop_
_entity_poly.entity_id
_entity_poly.type
_entity_poly.pdbx_seq_one_letter_code
_entity_poly.pdbx_strand_id
1 'polypeptide(L)'
;RIRDVQFGEIKGFISPSFLPDDMPYSSDLIYDVSTVGRCDNEKAPFLIHQKLSNSSDLNSLVMTNDGVYKSSTVNDYVQDNQHWTEPRYTMRGLPHNEVIDHISRSKVFCSTWPKESWGITAMEALGCGVPTILMTGDNDIHASEIVAARRSHYFKINRKCSGDEFETTVREFAITMKDRRDEIAEMTREKHSLTKWKSCIDKVINMRYDDKNKSRSDLTEFFI
;
A
#
# COMPACT_ATOMS: atom_id res chain seq x y z
N ARG A 1 -11.79 5.80 11.29
CA ARG A 1 -11.56 7.26 11.48
C ARG A 1 -10.41 7.39 12.43
N ILE A 2 -9.23 7.73 11.93
CA ILE A 2 -8.16 8.24 12.77
C ILE A 2 -8.70 9.58 13.28
N ARG A 3 -9.04 9.64 14.56
CA ARG A 3 -9.36 10.91 15.18
C ARG A 3 -8.05 11.68 15.27
N ASP A 4 -8.06 12.95 14.90
CA ASP A 4 -7.01 13.87 15.27
C ASP A 4 -6.85 13.79 16.78
N VAL A 5 -5.81 13.11 17.22
CA VAL A 5 -5.51 13.06 18.63
C VAL A 5 -4.86 14.39 18.95
N GLN A 6 -5.67 15.33 19.42
CA GLN A 6 -5.17 16.57 20.00
C GLN A 6 -4.61 16.22 21.38
N PHE A 7 -3.32 16.07 21.48
CA PHE A 7 -2.61 16.09 22.74
C PHE A 7 -2.19 17.54 23.01
N GLY A 8 -3.06 18.30 23.69
CA GLY A 8 -2.83 19.73 23.87
C GLY A 8 -2.73 20.46 22.51
N GLU A 9 -1.66 21.22 22.30
CA GLU A 9 -1.40 21.95 21.06
C GLU A 9 -0.59 21.13 20.03
N ILE A 10 -0.27 19.87 20.30
CA ILE A 10 0.54 19.02 19.41
C ILE A 10 -0.37 18.48 18.31
N LYS A 11 -0.14 18.96 17.09
CA LYS A 11 -0.70 18.36 15.86
C LYS A 11 0.35 17.44 15.28
N GLY A 12 0.13 16.13 15.35
CA GLY A 12 1.06 15.18 14.78
C GLY A 12 0.41 13.82 14.55
N PHE A 13 0.96 13.03 13.62
CA PHE A 13 0.55 11.67 13.35
C PHE A 13 1.56 10.69 13.97
N ILE A 14 1.05 9.77 14.78
CA ILE A 14 1.80 8.54 15.08
C ILE A 14 1.31 7.52 14.06
N SER A 15 2.23 6.95 13.29
CA SER A 15 1.90 5.84 12.40
C SER A 15 1.17 4.75 13.20
N PRO A 16 0.01 4.25 12.71
CA PRO A 16 -0.68 3.15 13.38
C PRO A 16 0.06 1.83 13.24
N SER A 17 1.13 1.78 12.44
CA SER A 17 1.90 0.58 12.17
C SER A 17 3.37 0.92 11.89
N PHE A 18 4.22 -0.08 11.98
CA PHE A 18 5.64 -0.04 11.61
C PHE A 18 5.95 -1.26 10.75
N LEU A 19 7.07 -1.18 10.02
CA LEU A 19 7.59 -2.31 9.25
C LEU A 19 8.51 -3.17 10.13
N PRO A 20 8.41 -4.50 10.03
CA PRO A 20 9.45 -5.40 10.54
C PRO A 20 10.81 -5.09 9.91
N ASP A 21 11.87 -5.31 10.68
CA ASP A 21 13.23 -5.09 10.19
C ASP A 21 13.63 -6.11 9.10
N ASP A 22 12.98 -7.27 9.09
CA ASP A 22 13.22 -8.42 8.19
C ASP A 22 12.23 -8.48 7.01
N MET A 23 11.76 -7.33 6.54
CA MET A 23 10.91 -7.30 5.33
C MET A 23 11.58 -8.01 4.16
N PRO A 24 10.88 -8.94 3.47
CA PRO A 24 11.46 -9.66 2.35
C PRO A 24 11.78 -8.72 1.19
N TYR A 25 12.81 -9.08 0.45
CA TYR A 25 13.19 -8.46 -0.81
C TYR A 25 13.47 -9.57 -1.82
N SER A 26 12.86 -9.51 -3.00
CA SER A 26 13.05 -10.52 -4.03
C SER A 26 13.58 -9.90 -5.33
N SER A 27 14.58 -10.54 -5.91
CA SER A 27 15.02 -10.30 -7.29
C SER A 27 14.25 -11.15 -8.31
N ASP A 28 13.56 -12.21 -7.84
CA ASP A 28 12.71 -13.08 -8.67
C ASP A 28 11.30 -12.49 -8.78
N LEU A 29 11.08 -11.71 -9.84
CA LEU A 29 9.82 -11.00 -10.07
C LEU A 29 8.91 -11.82 -10.97
N ILE A 30 7.84 -12.36 -10.38
CA ILE A 30 6.86 -13.23 -11.06
C ILE A 30 5.66 -12.43 -11.56
N TYR A 31 5.22 -11.44 -10.79
CA TYR A 31 4.01 -10.69 -11.10
C TYR A 31 4.34 -9.30 -11.63
N ASP A 32 3.67 -8.87 -12.69
CA ASP A 32 3.79 -7.51 -13.19
C ASP A 32 3.08 -6.53 -12.25
N VAL A 33 1.92 -6.93 -11.72
CA VAL A 33 1.20 -6.16 -10.71
C VAL A 33 0.50 -7.07 -9.71
N SER A 34 0.56 -6.69 -8.43
CA SER A 34 -0.21 -7.34 -7.36
C SER A 34 -1.09 -6.34 -6.61
N THR A 35 -2.10 -6.86 -5.95
CA THR A 35 -2.94 -6.12 -5.00
C THR A 35 -3.37 -7.01 -3.85
N VAL A 36 -3.64 -6.38 -2.71
CA VAL A 36 -4.20 -7.04 -1.52
C VAL A 36 -5.42 -6.27 -1.05
N GLY A 37 -6.49 -6.97 -0.78
CA GLY A 37 -7.67 -6.32 -0.23
C GLY A 37 -8.78 -7.29 0.11
N ARG A 38 -9.70 -6.84 0.97
CA ARG A 38 -10.95 -7.57 1.16
C ARG A 38 -11.72 -7.58 -0.15
N CYS A 39 -12.35 -8.70 -0.45
CA CYS A 39 -13.18 -8.87 -1.63
C CYS A 39 -14.54 -8.15 -1.43
N ASP A 40 -14.56 -6.84 -1.36
CA ASP A 40 -15.76 -6.02 -1.25
C ASP A 40 -15.76 -4.90 -2.31
N ASN A 41 -16.89 -4.25 -2.50
CA ASN A 41 -17.04 -3.19 -3.50
C ASN A 41 -16.16 -1.96 -3.22
N GLU A 42 -15.77 -1.77 -1.98
CA GLU A 42 -14.93 -0.65 -1.57
C GLU A 42 -13.48 -0.92 -1.97
N LYS A 43 -12.90 -2.02 -1.51
CA LYS A 43 -11.52 -2.40 -1.82
C LYS A 43 -11.36 -2.88 -3.26
N ALA A 44 -12.36 -3.60 -3.79
CA ALA A 44 -12.44 -4.09 -5.16
C ALA A 44 -11.09 -4.59 -5.73
N PRO A 45 -10.42 -5.56 -5.08
CA PRO A 45 -9.09 -5.99 -5.51
C PRO A 45 -9.09 -6.57 -6.93
N PHE A 46 -10.19 -7.18 -7.37
CA PHE A 46 -10.34 -7.73 -8.72
C PHE A 46 -10.36 -6.67 -9.84
N LEU A 47 -10.41 -5.39 -9.49
CA LEU A 47 -10.38 -4.32 -10.49
C LEU A 47 -9.12 -4.35 -11.35
N ILE A 48 -7.99 -4.78 -10.82
CA ILE A 48 -6.75 -4.93 -11.63
C ILE A 48 -6.92 -6.02 -12.71
N HIS A 49 -7.57 -7.13 -12.37
CA HIS A 49 -7.86 -8.19 -13.35
C HIS A 49 -8.83 -7.72 -14.44
N GLN A 50 -9.90 -6.98 -14.07
CA GLN A 50 -10.82 -6.40 -15.05
C GLN A 50 -10.11 -5.46 -16.01
N LYS A 51 -9.25 -4.57 -15.49
CA LYS A 51 -8.51 -3.61 -16.31
C LYS A 51 -7.50 -4.27 -17.25
N LEU A 52 -6.94 -5.40 -16.83
CA LEU A 52 -5.99 -6.16 -17.63
C LEU A 52 -6.63 -7.31 -18.43
N SER A 53 -7.97 -7.39 -18.51
CA SER A 53 -8.65 -8.52 -19.15
C SER A 53 -8.22 -8.76 -20.60
N ASN A 54 -7.86 -7.71 -21.32
CA ASN A 54 -7.40 -7.77 -22.70
C ASN A 54 -5.87 -7.96 -22.85
N SER A 55 -5.12 -7.86 -21.77
CA SER A 55 -3.67 -8.07 -21.77
C SER A 55 -3.37 -9.56 -21.61
N SER A 56 -2.67 -10.16 -22.56
CA SER A 56 -2.35 -11.60 -22.56
C SER A 56 -0.99 -11.91 -21.92
N ASP A 57 -0.13 -10.92 -21.74
CA ASP A 57 1.27 -11.07 -21.36
C ASP A 57 1.65 -10.43 -20.01
N LEU A 58 0.72 -9.74 -19.34
CA LEU A 58 0.94 -9.23 -17.99
C LEU A 58 0.40 -10.20 -16.94
N ASN A 59 1.26 -10.63 -16.03
CA ASN A 59 0.89 -11.42 -14.88
C ASN A 59 0.35 -10.54 -13.76
N SER A 60 -0.88 -10.78 -13.31
CA SER A 60 -1.48 -10.05 -12.20
C SER A 60 -1.91 -10.97 -11.06
N LEU A 61 -1.63 -10.55 -9.82
CA LEU A 61 -1.98 -11.28 -8.61
C LEU A 61 -2.96 -10.50 -7.75
N VAL A 62 -4.08 -11.12 -7.43
CA VAL A 62 -5.02 -10.65 -6.40
C VAL A 62 -4.91 -11.54 -5.18
N MET A 63 -4.63 -10.94 -4.03
CA MET A 63 -4.67 -11.61 -2.73
C MET A 63 -5.83 -11.08 -1.91
N THR A 64 -6.64 -11.98 -1.39
CA THR A 64 -7.83 -11.63 -0.61
C THR A 64 -8.06 -12.60 0.55
N ASN A 65 -8.93 -12.24 1.46
CA ASN A 65 -9.33 -13.11 2.56
C ASN A 65 -10.37 -14.16 2.08
N ASP A 66 -10.58 -15.20 2.88
CA ASP A 66 -11.56 -16.26 2.65
C ASP A 66 -13.02 -15.85 2.90
N GLY A 67 -13.25 -14.59 3.29
CA GLY A 67 -14.57 -14.14 3.69
C GLY A 67 -15.62 -14.24 2.57
N VAL A 68 -16.81 -14.75 2.92
CA VAL A 68 -17.98 -14.67 2.05
C VAL A 68 -18.56 -13.26 2.13
N TYR A 69 -18.67 -12.60 1.00
CA TYR A 69 -19.17 -11.22 0.94
C TYR A 69 -20.68 -11.20 0.77
N LYS A 70 -21.31 -10.26 1.49
CA LYS A 70 -22.77 -10.10 1.52
C LYS A 70 -23.33 -9.36 0.29
N SER A 71 -22.49 -8.94 -0.66
CA SER A 71 -22.95 -8.27 -1.88
C SER A 71 -23.09 -9.28 -3.01
N SER A 72 -24.28 -9.40 -3.59
CA SER A 72 -24.54 -10.27 -4.74
C SER A 72 -23.61 -9.97 -5.92
N THR A 73 -23.39 -8.70 -6.24
CA THR A 73 -22.54 -8.25 -7.34
C THR A 73 -21.07 -8.69 -7.19
N VAL A 74 -20.57 -8.71 -5.95
CA VAL A 74 -19.19 -9.19 -5.68
C VAL A 74 -19.15 -10.71 -5.69
N ASN A 75 -20.19 -11.38 -5.16
CA ASN A 75 -20.27 -12.84 -5.18
C ASN A 75 -20.36 -13.37 -6.60
N ASP A 76 -21.19 -12.76 -7.45
CA ASP A 76 -21.30 -13.12 -8.86
C ASP A 76 -19.94 -12.96 -9.56
N TYR A 77 -19.28 -11.82 -9.35
CA TYR A 77 -17.94 -11.57 -9.90
C TYR A 77 -16.89 -12.55 -9.39
N VAL A 78 -16.91 -12.88 -8.10
CA VAL A 78 -15.99 -13.85 -7.49
C VAL A 78 -16.29 -15.26 -7.95
N GLN A 79 -17.56 -15.65 -8.11
CA GLN A 79 -17.94 -16.97 -8.60
C GLN A 79 -17.57 -17.17 -10.08
N ASP A 80 -17.82 -16.15 -10.90
CA ASP A 80 -17.47 -16.20 -12.33
C ASP A 80 -15.95 -16.23 -12.57
N ASN A 81 -15.14 -15.77 -11.60
CA ASN A 81 -13.68 -15.64 -11.72
C ASN A 81 -12.90 -16.53 -10.74
N GLN A 82 -13.53 -17.58 -10.16
CA GLN A 82 -12.85 -18.48 -9.21
C GLN A 82 -11.68 -19.28 -9.84
N HIS A 83 -11.61 -19.35 -11.15
CA HIS A 83 -10.66 -20.16 -11.91
C HIS A 83 -9.67 -19.34 -12.72
N TRP A 84 -9.35 -18.14 -12.28
CA TRP A 84 -8.35 -17.34 -12.95
C TRP A 84 -6.98 -18.00 -12.82
N THR A 85 -6.54 -18.52 -13.95
CA THR A 85 -5.21 -19.09 -14.16
C THR A 85 -4.32 -18.04 -14.82
N GLU A 86 -3.09 -18.42 -15.17
CA GLU A 86 -2.22 -17.53 -15.94
C GLU A 86 -2.96 -16.80 -17.08
N PRO A 87 -2.73 -15.52 -17.23
CA PRO A 87 -1.85 -14.63 -16.45
C PRO A 87 -2.55 -13.92 -15.26
N ARG A 88 -3.68 -14.44 -14.76
CA ARG A 88 -4.51 -13.83 -13.69
C ARG A 88 -4.55 -14.76 -12.48
N TYR A 89 -3.73 -14.48 -11.48
CA TYR A 89 -3.65 -15.31 -10.28
C TYR A 89 -4.53 -14.74 -9.17
N THR A 90 -5.25 -15.63 -8.48
CA THR A 90 -6.02 -15.28 -7.29
C THR A 90 -5.64 -16.20 -6.15
N MET A 91 -5.28 -15.63 -5.01
CA MET A 91 -4.96 -16.36 -3.79
C MET A 91 -5.84 -15.87 -2.64
N ARG A 92 -6.26 -16.80 -1.78
CA ARG A 92 -7.18 -16.51 -0.68
C ARG A 92 -6.66 -17.06 0.63
N GLY A 93 -6.98 -16.35 1.73
CA GLY A 93 -6.72 -16.81 3.08
C GLY A 93 -5.25 -17.04 3.42
N LEU A 94 -4.34 -16.42 2.68
CA LEU A 94 -2.91 -16.57 2.93
C LEU A 94 -2.53 -15.98 4.30
N PRO A 95 -1.62 -16.62 5.04
CA PRO A 95 -0.94 -16.02 6.17
C PRO A 95 -0.24 -14.72 5.78
N HIS A 96 -0.15 -13.78 6.71
CA HIS A 96 0.40 -12.44 6.41
C HIS A 96 1.83 -12.48 5.83
N ASN A 97 2.69 -13.35 6.36
CA ASN A 97 4.06 -13.53 5.86
C ASN A 97 4.10 -14.01 4.40
N GLU A 98 3.18 -14.89 4.00
CA GLU A 98 3.07 -15.34 2.61
C GLU A 98 2.55 -14.21 1.69
N VAL A 99 1.59 -13.41 2.18
CA VAL A 99 1.12 -12.21 1.46
C VAL A 99 2.29 -11.27 1.17
N ILE A 100 3.13 -11.00 2.17
CA ILE A 100 4.30 -10.13 2.03
C ILE A 100 5.35 -10.73 1.08
N ASP A 101 5.58 -12.05 1.13
CA ASP A 101 6.46 -12.74 0.18
C ASP A 101 5.99 -12.55 -1.26
N HIS A 102 4.71 -12.80 -1.53
CA HIS A 102 4.14 -12.58 -2.86
C HIS A 102 4.19 -11.12 -3.32
N ILE A 103 3.97 -10.16 -2.41
CA ILE A 103 4.15 -8.73 -2.72
C ILE A 103 5.59 -8.48 -3.16
N SER A 104 6.57 -9.00 -2.43
CA SER A 104 8.00 -8.77 -2.71
C SER A 104 8.42 -9.24 -4.12
N ARG A 105 7.71 -10.20 -4.67
CA ARG A 105 7.91 -10.78 -6.02
C ARG A 105 7.12 -10.09 -7.12
N SER A 106 6.58 -8.91 -6.84
CA SER A 106 5.83 -8.09 -7.81
C SER A 106 6.69 -6.93 -8.33
N LYS A 107 6.54 -6.59 -9.62
CA LYS A 107 7.18 -5.39 -10.19
C LYS A 107 6.54 -4.11 -9.69
N VAL A 108 5.20 -4.13 -9.52
CA VAL A 108 4.40 -3.01 -9.03
C VAL A 108 3.32 -3.54 -8.08
N PHE A 109 3.02 -2.79 -7.04
CA PHE A 109 1.85 -3.01 -6.19
C PHE A 109 0.75 -1.99 -6.54
N CYS A 110 -0.52 -2.40 -6.58
CA CYS A 110 -1.63 -1.50 -6.84
C CYS A 110 -2.58 -1.44 -5.64
N SER A 111 -2.75 -0.26 -5.05
CA SER A 111 -3.80 0.00 -4.08
C SER A 111 -5.08 0.44 -4.81
N THR A 112 -6.09 -0.40 -4.78
CA THR A 112 -7.35 -0.20 -5.51
C THR A 112 -8.40 0.62 -4.75
N TRP A 113 -8.16 0.90 -3.46
CA TRP A 113 -9.10 1.63 -2.60
C TRP A 113 -8.82 3.15 -2.61
N PRO A 114 -9.69 3.99 -3.20
CA PRO A 114 -9.42 5.42 -3.36
C PRO A 114 -9.47 6.23 -2.05
N LYS A 115 -10.09 5.69 -1.00
CA LYS A 115 -10.25 6.35 0.31
C LYS A 115 -9.46 5.66 1.42
N GLU A 116 -8.26 5.19 1.09
CA GLU A 116 -7.41 4.51 2.08
C GLU A 116 -7.07 5.44 3.26
N SER A 117 -7.30 4.96 4.47
CA SER A 117 -7.09 5.75 5.68
C SER A 117 -5.63 5.78 6.14
N TRP A 118 -4.85 4.73 5.84
CA TRP A 118 -3.42 4.67 6.12
C TRP A 118 -2.59 3.93 5.06
N GLY A 119 -3.13 2.88 4.44
CA GLY A 119 -2.44 2.12 3.39
C GLY A 119 -1.32 1.22 3.90
N ILE A 120 -1.61 0.41 4.94
CA ILE A 120 -0.62 -0.53 5.51
C ILE A 120 -0.02 -1.42 4.43
N THR A 121 -0.82 -2.02 3.55
CA THR A 121 -0.32 -2.89 2.49
C THR A 121 0.54 -2.15 1.45
N ALA A 122 0.24 -0.87 1.19
CA ALA A 122 1.09 -0.04 0.34
C ALA A 122 2.44 0.27 1.02
N MET A 123 2.42 0.50 2.35
CA MET A 123 3.64 0.67 3.15
C MET A 123 4.49 -0.61 3.14
N GLU A 124 3.86 -1.77 3.29
CA GLU A 124 4.52 -3.07 3.23
C GLU A 124 5.13 -3.32 1.85
N ALA A 125 4.40 -3.01 0.77
CA ALA A 125 4.92 -3.12 -0.59
C ALA A 125 6.16 -2.24 -0.80
N LEU A 126 6.09 -0.97 -0.38
CA LEU A 126 7.24 -0.06 -0.43
C LEU A 126 8.41 -0.56 0.44
N GLY A 127 8.12 -1.16 1.61
CA GLY A 127 9.13 -1.81 2.47
C GLY A 127 9.82 -3.01 1.83
N CYS A 128 9.13 -3.70 0.91
CA CYS A 128 9.70 -4.76 0.06
C CYS A 128 10.42 -4.20 -1.20
N GLY A 129 10.52 -2.89 -1.36
CA GLY A 129 11.09 -2.26 -2.55
C GLY A 129 10.15 -2.29 -3.77
N VAL A 130 8.86 -2.47 -3.57
CA VAL A 130 7.88 -2.54 -4.65
C VAL A 130 7.20 -1.18 -4.81
N PRO A 131 7.40 -0.48 -5.95
CA PRO A 131 6.76 0.79 -6.22
C PRO A 131 5.24 0.63 -6.31
N THR A 132 4.48 1.66 -5.93
CA THR A 132 3.05 1.53 -5.72
C THR A 132 2.23 2.42 -6.65
N ILE A 133 1.24 1.85 -7.33
CA ILE A 133 0.18 2.59 -8.03
C ILE A 133 -0.98 2.79 -7.06
N LEU A 134 -1.44 4.03 -6.94
CA LEU A 134 -2.57 4.41 -6.11
C LEU A 134 -3.76 4.76 -7.01
N MET A 135 -4.81 3.94 -6.97
CA MET A 135 -6.06 4.26 -7.65
C MET A 135 -6.84 5.28 -6.82
N THR A 136 -7.07 6.45 -7.39
CA THR A 136 -7.77 7.56 -6.72
C THR A 136 -9.09 7.87 -7.39
N GLY A 137 -10.02 8.49 -6.66
CA GLY A 137 -11.17 9.19 -7.23
C GLY A 137 -10.76 10.59 -7.74
N ASP A 138 -11.73 11.33 -8.24
CA ASP A 138 -11.48 12.61 -8.92
C ASP A 138 -10.87 13.70 -8.01
N ASN A 139 -11.05 13.60 -6.68
CA ASN A 139 -10.51 14.57 -5.71
C ASN A 139 -10.03 13.92 -4.40
N ASP A 140 -9.71 12.63 -4.43
CA ASP A 140 -9.34 11.92 -3.20
C ASP A 140 -7.85 12.08 -2.88
N ILE A 141 -7.58 12.38 -1.62
CA ILE A 141 -6.23 12.25 -1.03
C ILE A 141 -6.11 10.80 -0.59
N HIS A 142 -5.18 10.08 -1.18
CA HIS A 142 -4.89 8.72 -0.81
C HIS A 142 -3.87 8.71 0.33
N ALA A 143 -4.25 8.22 1.52
CA ALA A 143 -3.37 8.27 2.68
C ALA A 143 -2.04 7.51 2.48
N SER A 144 -1.98 6.57 1.53
CA SER A 144 -0.73 5.92 1.15
C SER A 144 0.32 6.89 0.56
N GLU A 145 -0.08 8.11 0.16
CA GLU A 145 0.87 9.16 -0.21
C GLU A 145 1.76 9.55 0.96
N ILE A 146 1.21 9.47 2.19
CA ILE A 146 1.92 9.81 3.42
C ILE A 146 2.94 8.72 3.79
N VAL A 147 2.65 7.46 3.47
CA VAL A 147 3.54 6.35 3.83
C VAL A 147 4.75 6.26 2.89
N ALA A 148 4.66 6.75 1.65
CA ALA A 148 5.81 6.79 0.76
C ALA A 148 6.90 7.73 1.30
N ALA A 149 8.16 7.29 1.21
CA ALA A 149 9.29 8.14 1.61
C ALA A 149 9.55 9.28 0.62
N ARG A 150 9.24 9.05 -0.67
CA ARG A 150 9.32 10.06 -1.73
C ARG A 150 8.11 10.01 -2.66
N ARG A 151 7.75 11.15 -3.22
CA ARG A 151 6.67 11.27 -4.23
C ARG A 151 6.91 10.38 -5.46
N SER A 152 8.15 10.13 -5.82
CA SER A 152 8.52 9.28 -6.96
C SER A 152 8.32 7.78 -6.72
N HIS A 153 8.07 7.33 -5.49
CA HIS A 153 7.88 5.92 -5.17
C HIS A 153 6.46 5.42 -5.43
N TYR A 154 5.56 6.32 -5.77
CA TYR A 154 4.19 5.96 -6.17
C TYR A 154 3.72 6.76 -7.38
N PHE A 155 2.76 6.18 -8.09
CA PHE A 155 2.05 6.82 -9.19
C PHE A 155 0.54 6.89 -8.87
N LYS A 156 -0.11 8.00 -9.20
CA LYS A 156 -1.56 8.15 -9.02
C LYS A 156 -2.27 7.97 -10.35
N ILE A 157 -3.28 7.12 -10.37
CA ILE A 157 -4.13 6.93 -11.54
C ILE A 157 -5.60 7.03 -11.12
N ASN A 158 -6.44 7.57 -11.99
CA ASN A 158 -7.87 7.58 -11.72
C ASN A 158 -8.43 6.16 -11.76
N ARG A 159 -9.21 5.77 -10.75
CA ARG A 159 -9.86 4.46 -10.70
C ARG A 159 -10.75 4.18 -11.91
N LYS A 160 -11.28 5.22 -12.57
CA LYS A 160 -12.10 5.13 -13.79
C LYS A 160 -11.28 5.05 -15.08
N CYS A 161 -9.94 5.05 -15.03
CA CYS A 161 -9.08 4.90 -16.21
C CYS A 161 -9.48 3.70 -17.06
N SER A 162 -9.18 3.72 -18.33
CA SER A 162 -9.40 2.55 -19.22
C SER A 162 -8.45 1.39 -18.86
N GLY A 163 -8.72 0.19 -19.39
CA GLY A 163 -7.80 -0.94 -19.28
C GLY A 163 -6.45 -0.65 -19.91
N ASP A 164 -6.45 -0.07 -21.12
CA ASP A 164 -5.24 0.28 -21.87
C ASP A 164 -4.40 1.33 -21.12
N GLU A 165 -5.03 2.34 -20.52
CA GLU A 165 -4.34 3.33 -19.72
C GLU A 165 -3.71 2.71 -18.47
N PHE A 166 -4.42 1.79 -17.81
CA PHE A 166 -3.89 1.08 -16.66
C PHE A 166 -2.72 0.17 -17.04
N GLU A 167 -2.86 -0.60 -18.13
CA GLU A 167 -1.80 -1.47 -18.65
C GLU A 167 -0.54 -0.67 -18.98
N THR A 168 -0.68 0.42 -19.74
CA THR A 168 0.42 1.32 -20.08
C THR A 168 1.11 1.84 -18.81
N THR A 169 0.32 2.29 -17.82
CA THR A 169 0.86 2.78 -16.55
C THR A 169 1.65 1.70 -15.80
N VAL A 170 1.14 0.46 -15.73
CA VAL A 170 1.86 -0.65 -15.08
C VAL A 170 3.21 -0.89 -15.76
N ARG A 171 3.24 -0.97 -17.09
CA ARG A 171 4.46 -1.23 -17.86
C ARG A 171 5.50 -0.13 -17.69
N GLU A 172 5.11 1.11 -17.92
CA GLU A 172 6.02 2.27 -17.85
C GLU A 172 6.55 2.47 -16.44
N PHE A 173 5.70 2.35 -15.42
CA PHE A 173 6.09 2.53 -14.04
C PHE A 173 7.02 1.40 -13.56
N ALA A 174 6.74 0.14 -13.94
CA ALA A 174 7.62 -0.98 -13.66
C ALA A 174 9.02 -0.80 -14.25
N ILE A 175 9.11 -0.35 -15.52
CA ILE A 175 10.39 -0.07 -16.19
C ILE A 175 11.13 1.07 -15.49
N THR A 176 10.44 2.18 -15.22
CA THR A 176 11.03 3.38 -14.60
C THR A 176 11.58 3.11 -13.21
N MET A 177 10.95 2.21 -12.47
CA MET A 177 11.28 1.96 -11.07
C MET A 177 12.15 0.72 -10.84
N LYS A 178 12.48 -0.02 -11.91
CA LYS A 178 13.22 -1.30 -11.83
C LYS A 178 14.52 -1.18 -11.02
N ASP A 179 15.33 -0.18 -11.33
CA ASP A 179 16.66 0.00 -10.72
C ASP A 179 16.62 0.81 -9.41
N ARG A 180 15.42 1.14 -8.92
CA ARG A 180 15.24 1.94 -7.70
C ARG A 180 14.64 1.15 -6.54
N ARG A 181 14.48 -0.14 -6.68
CA ARG A 181 13.83 -0.98 -5.67
C ARG A 181 14.57 -0.99 -4.34
N ASP A 182 15.91 -1.03 -4.37
CA ASP A 182 16.74 -0.95 -3.15
C ASP A 182 16.54 0.39 -2.44
N GLU A 183 16.57 1.50 -3.18
CA GLU A 183 16.30 2.84 -2.64
C GLU A 183 14.90 2.93 -2.00
N ILE A 184 13.89 2.39 -2.67
CA ILE A 184 12.51 2.37 -2.15
C ILE A 184 12.44 1.60 -0.83
N ALA A 185 13.02 0.39 -0.79
CA ALA A 185 13.03 -0.45 0.41
C ALA A 185 13.74 0.24 1.58
N GLU A 186 14.98 0.70 1.36
CA GLU A 186 15.81 1.33 2.38
C GLU A 186 15.11 2.55 2.99
N MET A 187 14.70 3.49 2.15
CA MET A 187 14.07 4.73 2.61
C MET A 187 12.72 4.49 3.31
N THR A 188 11.96 3.50 2.86
CA THR A 188 10.67 3.18 3.49
C THR A 188 10.86 2.48 4.83
N ARG A 189 11.80 1.55 4.91
CA ARG A 189 12.15 0.88 6.18
C ARG A 189 12.70 1.87 7.20
N GLU A 190 13.60 2.76 6.78
CA GLU A 190 14.10 3.83 7.65
C GLU A 190 12.96 4.68 8.20
N LYS A 191 12.06 5.14 7.33
CA LYS A 191 10.91 5.98 7.71
C LYS A 191 9.94 5.28 8.67
N HIS A 192 9.71 3.98 8.48
CA HIS A 192 8.67 3.21 9.19
C HIS A 192 9.22 2.08 10.06
N SER A 193 10.51 2.10 10.40
CA SER A 193 11.11 1.08 11.27
C SER A 193 10.49 1.08 12.66
N LEU A 194 10.51 -0.10 13.30
CA LEU A 194 10.10 -0.24 14.70
C LEU A 194 10.90 0.69 15.62
N THR A 195 12.20 0.84 15.37
CA THR A 195 13.08 1.74 16.14
C THR A 195 12.62 3.20 16.01
N LYS A 196 12.32 3.66 14.79
CA LYS A 196 11.82 5.00 14.57
C LYS A 196 10.46 5.20 15.24
N TRP A 197 9.58 4.21 15.12
CA TRP A 197 8.26 4.24 15.75
C TRP A 197 8.35 4.32 17.27
N LYS A 198 9.17 3.46 17.92
CA LYS A 198 9.42 3.51 19.37
C LYS A 198 9.96 4.87 19.79
N SER A 199 10.95 5.41 19.07
CA SER A 199 11.50 6.73 19.36
C SER A 199 10.44 7.84 19.32
N CYS A 200 9.50 7.79 18.37
CA CYS A 200 8.38 8.75 18.32
C CYS A 200 7.46 8.60 19.53
N ILE A 201 7.12 7.36 19.92
CA ILE A 201 6.29 7.10 21.11
C ILE A 201 6.97 7.60 22.38
N ASP A 202 8.25 7.28 22.58
CA ASP A 202 9.02 7.70 23.75
C ASP A 202 9.09 9.23 23.87
N LYS A 203 9.27 9.92 22.74
CA LYS A 203 9.23 11.39 22.71
C LYS A 203 7.87 11.93 23.14
N VAL A 204 6.77 11.37 22.63
CA VAL A 204 5.41 11.78 23.02
C VAL A 204 5.14 11.54 24.49
N ILE A 205 5.59 10.39 25.03
CA ILE A 205 5.45 10.07 26.46
C ILE A 205 6.24 11.06 27.31
N ASN A 206 7.49 11.33 26.95
CA ASN A 206 8.38 12.22 27.70
C ASN A 206 7.92 13.71 27.64
N MET A 207 7.33 14.13 26.51
CA MET A 207 6.73 15.47 26.41
C MET A 207 5.64 15.73 27.45
N ARG A 208 4.88 14.70 27.85
CA ARG A 208 3.84 14.81 28.89
C ARG A 208 4.41 15.07 30.29
N TYR A 209 5.65 14.65 30.54
CA TYR A 209 6.30 14.83 31.86
C TYR A 209 7.04 16.17 32.00
N ASP A 210 7.49 16.75 30.87
CA ASP A 210 8.29 17.99 30.88
C ASP A 210 7.48 19.29 30.63
N ASP A 211 6.16 19.18 30.54
CA ASP A 211 5.25 20.18 29.94
C ASP A 211 5.00 21.47 30.76
N LYS A 212 5.88 21.84 31.67
CA LYS A 212 5.76 23.14 32.34
C LYS A 212 6.62 24.26 31.73
N ASN A 213 7.53 23.97 30.74
CA ASN A 213 8.54 24.97 30.33
C ASN A 213 8.99 24.95 28.85
N LYS A 214 8.32 24.31 27.88
CA LYS A 214 8.79 24.29 26.48
C LYS A 214 7.93 25.09 25.51
N SER A 215 8.59 25.78 24.59
CA SER A 215 7.94 26.59 23.57
C SER A 215 7.43 25.75 22.37
N ARG A 216 6.46 26.30 21.65
CA ARG A 216 5.72 25.67 20.54
C ARG A 216 6.60 25.27 19.33
N SER A 217 7.79 25.87 19.18
CA SER A 217 8.71 25.63 18.05
C SER A 217 9.39 24.26 18.08
N ASP A 218 9.56 23.68 19.26
CA ASP A 218 10.32 22.43 19.44
C ASP A 218 9.53 21.17 19.03
N LEU A 219 8.24 21.33 18.73
CA LEU A 219 7.33 20.22 18.44
C LEU A 219 7.12 19.96 16.95
N THR A 220 7.46 20.93 16.09
CA THR A 220 7.21 20.84 14.65
C THR A 220 8.21 19.94 13.92
N GLU A 221 9.39 19.72 14.47
CA GLU A 221 10.46 18.90 13.85
C GLU A 221 10.24 17.37 13.95
N PHE A 222 9.21 16.92 14.68
CA PHE A 222 9.02 15.49 14.95
C PHE A 222 8.07 14.76 14.00
N PHE A 223 7.43 15.49 13.09
CA PHE A 223 6.29 14.98 12.32
C PHE A 223 6.41 15.11 10.79
N ILE A 224 7.60 15.38 10.29
CA ILE A 224 7.89 15.42 8.84
C ILE A 224 8.58 14.15 8.39
#